data_6288964d4c2a22872ea7be2560a6cb63
#
_entry.id   6288964d4c2a22872ea7be2560a6cb63
#
_cell.length_a   1.000
_cell.length_b   1.000
_cell.length_c   1.000
_cell.angle_alpha   90.00
_cell.angle_beta   90.00
_cell.angle_gamma   90.00
#
_symmetry.space_group_name_H-M   'P 1'
#
loop_
_entity.id
_entity.type
_entity.pdbx_description
1 polymer ?
#
loop_
_entity_poly.entity_id
_entity_poly.type
_entity_poly.pdbx_seq_one_letter_code
_entity_poly.pdbx_strand_id
1 'polypeptide(L)'
;SREYVFESAPKTTNNPNERAIAVRLALNEIQGVSDAELDRIVGQQPFESINDFYYRAKPSRRTLERLALIGALDDLARASGDFNRGDILARVRQLNAIKTKSAAKSKIVIDEHQPMLDFEAFNAANMRARELEAMPSGSKPLSKEEQLRNELAITGLDFSEHQLEQYRPMLDAMGVVYSDELIDLRNKTEVLVA
;
A
#
# COMPACT_ATOMS: atom_id res chain seq x y z
N SER A 1 3.24 11.48 -2.80
CA SER A 1 2.81 12.88 -2.89
C SER A 1 1.81 13.21 -1.79
N ARG A 2 1.70 14.46 -1.37
CA ARG A 2 0.60 14.99 -0.55
C ARG A 2 -0.63 15.32 -1.38
N GLU A 3 -0.46 15.50 -2.68
CA GLU A 3 -1.50 15.87 -3.63
C GLU A 3 -1.70 14.76 -4.66
N TYR A 4 -2.86 14.76 -5.27
CA TYR A 4 -3.14 13.90 -6.41
C TYR A 4 -2.21 14.29 -7.58
N VAL A 5 -1.67 13.28 -8.26
CA VAL A 5 -0.78 13.50 -9.40
C VAL A 5 -1.30 12.73 -10.59
N PHE A 6 -1.39 13.41 -11.74
CA PHE A 6 -1.68 12.76 -13.00
C PHE A 6 -0.40 12.17 -13.58
N GLU A 7 -0.44 10.89 -13.91
CA GLU A 7 0.68 10.16 -14.49
C GLU A 7 0.28 9.52 -15.81
N SER A 8 1.27 9.31 -16.68
CA SER A 8 1.05 8.49 -17.87
C SER A 8 0.99 7.02 -17.45
N ALA A 9 -0.15 6.38 -17.64
CA ALA A 9 -0.29 4.95 -17.41
C ALA A 9 0.24 4.14 -18.60
N PRO A 10 0.69 2.89 -18.38
CA PRO A 10 0.94 1.97 -19.47
C PRO A 10 -0.36 1.76 -20.27
N LYS A 11 -0.26 1.78 -21.60
CA LYS A 11 -1.43 1.59 -22.48
C LYS A 11 -2.00 0.19 -22.28
N THR A 12 -3.26 0.11 -21.96
CA THR A 12 -4.01 -1.15 -21.81
C THR A 12 -4.62 -1.62 -23.11
N THR A 13 -4.69 -0.73 -24.12
CA THR A 13 -5.31 -1.03 -25.42
C THR A 13 -4.31 -0.80 -26.56
N ASN A 14 -4.53 -1.49 -27.68
CA ASN A 14 -3.75 -1.34 -28.93
C ASN A 14 -4.09 -0.06 -29.71
N ASN A 15 -4.85 0.88 -29.13
CA ASN A 15 -5.21 2.13 -29.79
C ASN A 15 -4.08 3.17 -29.61
N PRO A 16 -3.37 3.58 -30.69
CA PRO A 16 -2.23 4.49 -30.59
C PRO A 16 -2.62 5.92 -30.14
N ASN A 17 -3.90 6.30 -30.26
CA ASN A 17 -4.40 7.62 -29.90
C ASN A 17 -4.94 7.71 -28.46
N GLU A 18 -5.01 6.61 -27.75
CA GLU A 18 -5.49 6.57 -26.39
C GLU A 18 -4.36 6.93 -25.42
N ARG A 19 -4.52 8.05 -24.74
CA ARG A 19 -3.64 8.44 -23.63
C ARG A 19 -4.20 7.82 -22.37
N ALA A 20 -3.60 6.72 -21.89
CA ALA A 20 -3.92 6.21 -20.58
C ALA A 20 -3.37 7.18 -19.52
N ILE A 21 -4.27 7.82 -18.79
CA ILE A 21 -3.93 8.71 -17.67
C ILE A 21 -4.25 7.95 -16.39
N ALA A 22 -3.27 7.84 -15.51
CA ALA A 22 -3.45 7.33 -14.17
C ALA A 22 -3.50 8.50 -13.18
N VAL A 23 -4.26 8.33 -12.13
CA VAL A 23 -4.28 9.26 -11.00
C VAL A 23 -3.60 8.59 -9.82
N ARG A 24 -2.47 9.15 -9.40
CA ARG A 24 -1.84 8.72 -8.15
C ARG A 24 -2.56 9.37 -6.98
N LEU A 25 -3.10 8.54 -6.10
CA LEU A 25 -3.79 9.01 -4.91
C LEU A 25 -2.84 9.74 -3.95
N ALA A 26 -3.35 10.76 -3.32
CA ALA A 26 -2.62 11.53 -2.33
C ALA A 26 -2.47 10.72 -1.02
N LEU A 27 -1.31 10.81 -0.37
CA LEU A 27 -1.04 10.07 0.88
C LEU A 27 -1.90 10.55 2.07
N ASN A 28 -2.45 11.77 2.01
CA ASN A 28 -3.37 12.30 3.02
C ASN A 28 -4.74 11.62 3.02
N GLU A 29 -5.11 10.88 1.95
CA GLU A 29 -6.31 10.06 1.92
C GLU A 29 -6.22 8.84 2.84
N ILE A 30 -5.01 8.46 3.24
CA ILE A 30 -4.82 7.33 4.15
C ILE A 30 -5.19 7.76 5.58
N GLN A 31 -6.31 7.26 6.04
CA GLN A 31 -6.82 7.60 7.38
C GLN A 31 -5.81 7.34 8.49
N GLY A 32 -5.63 8.31 9.38
CA GLY A 32 -4.82 8.18 10.60
C GLY A 32 -3.31 8.27 10.39
N VAL A 33 -2.87 8.81 9.25
CA VAL A 33 -1.49 9.26 9.04
C VAL A 33 -1.40 10.71 9.49
N SER A 34 -0.42 11.04 10.33
CA SER A 34 -0.23 12.43 10.78
C SER A 34 0.55 13.26 9.76
N ASP A 35 0.36 14.59 9.76
CA ASP A 35 1.09 15.51 8.88
C ASP A 35 2.60 15.38 9.02
N ALA A 36 3.11 15.25 10.25
CA ALA A 36 4.53 15.05 10.51
C ALA A 36 5.07 13.73 9.92
N GLU A 37 4.23 12.70 9.85
CA GLU A 37 4.58 11.42 9.23
C GLU A 37 4.55 11.53 7.70
N LEU A 38 3.56 12.23 7.15
CA LEU A 38 3.48 12.56 5.73
C LEU A 38 4.70 13.35 5.26
N ASP A 39 5.11 14.38 6.02
CA ASP A 39 6.30 15.18 5.70
C ASP A 39 7.57 14.34 5.65
N ARG A 40 7.75 13.42 6.62
CA ARG A 40 8.91 12.52 6.60
C ARG A 40 8.87 11.57 5.41
N ILE A 41 7.71 10.99 5.10
CA ILE A 41 7.57 10.08 3.95
C ILE A 41 7.89 10.82 2.65
N VAL A 42 7.33 12.01 2.44
CA VAL A 42 7.53 12.79 1.21
C VAL A 42 8.95 13.31 1.12
N GLY A 43 9.50 13.85 2.21
CA GLY A 43 10.84 14.44 2.23
C GLY A 43 12.01 13.44 2.12
N GLN A 44 11.73 12.15 2.36
CA GLN A 44 12.76 11.11 2.29
C GLN A 44 12.73 10.29 0.99
N GLN A 45 11.82 10.60 0.06
CA GLN A 45 11.77 9.97 -1.26
C GLN A 45 13.02 10.31 -2.11
N PRO A 46 13.41 9.46 -3.08
CA PRO A 46 12.85 8.14 -3.38
C PRO A 46 13.29 7.04 -2.40
N PHE A 47 12.54 5.94 -2.36
CA PHE A 47 12.86 4.74 -1.58
C PHE A 47 13.21 3.60 -2.53
N GLU A 48 14.22 2.78 -2.14
CA GLU A 48 14.72 1.67 -2.96
C GLU A 48 14.10 0.32 -2.56
N SER A 49 13.65 0.20 -1.32
CA SER A 49 13.05 -1.03 -0.78
C SER A 49 12.10 -0.74 0.37
N ILE A 50 11.32 -1.76 0.77
CA ILE A 50 10.47 -1.69 1.97
C ILE A 50 11.29 -1.42 3.23
N ASN A 51 12.49 -1.99 3.30
CA ASN A 51 13.39 -1.77 4.43
C ASN A 51 13.92 -0.33 4.45
N ASP A 52 14.37 0.19 3.30
CA ASP A 52 14.79 1.58 3.16
C ASP A 52 13.67 2.54 3.56
N PHE A 53 12.45 2.31 3.07
CA PHE A 53 11.28 3.06 3.49
C PHE A 53 11.07 3.03 5.01
N TYR A 54 11.11 1.82 5.61
CA TYR A 54 10.88 1.67 7.03
C TYR A 54 11.91 2.43 7.89
N TYR A 55 13.19 2.33 7.55
CA TYR A 55 14.26 2.94 8.35
C TYR A 55 14.39 4.46 8.15
N ARG A 56 14.18 4.94 6.95
CA ARG A 56 14.29 6.38 6.64
C ARG A 56 13.03 7.14 7.01
N ALA A 57 11.88 6.74 6.52
CA ALA A 57 10.62 7.44 6.80
C ALA A 57 10.10 7.19 8.22
N LYS A 58 10.53 6.10 8.89
CA LYS A 58 10.11 5.72 10.26
C LYS A 58 8.60 5.77 10.45
N PRO A 59 7.82 5.10 9.59
CA PRO A 59 6.38 5.12 9.68
C PRO A 59 5.90 4.52 11.00
N SER A 60 4.71 4.91 11.45
CA SER A 60 4.05 4.21 12.54
C SER A 60 3.71 2.78 12.11
N ARG A 61 3.54 1.88 13.08
CA ARG A 61 3.11 0.50 12.80
C ARG A 61 1.83 0.50 11.95
N ARG A 62 0.87 1.33 12.34
CA ARG A 62 -0.44 1.42 11.68
C ARG A 62 -0.32 1.92 10.24
N THR A 63 0.47 2.95 10.01
CA THR A 63 0.71 3.50 8.66
C THR A 63 1.38 2.48 7.76
N LEU A 64 2.42 1.79 8.26
CA LEU A 64 3.13 0.77 7.50
C LEU A 64 2.20 -0.40 7.09
N GLU A 65 1.36 -0.89 8.02
CA GLU A 65 0.38 -1.94 7.75
C GLU A 65 -0.68 -1.48 6.73
N ARG A 66 -1.18 -0.25 6.84
CA ARG A 66 -2.17 0.31 5.91
C ARG A 66 -1.61 0.48 4.51
N LEU A 67 -0.40 1.02 4.37
CA LEU A 67 0.28 1.15 3.07
C LEU A 67 0.46 -0.22 2.39
N ALA A 68 0.81 -1.26 3.16
CA ALA A 68 0.91 -2.61 2.63
C ALA A 68 -0.44 -3.18 2.20
N LEU A 69 -1.51 -2.95 2.98
CA LEU A 69 -2.86 -3.45 2.68
C LEU A 69 -3.44 -2.86 1.40
N ILE A 70 -3.20 -1.57 1.13
CA ILE A 70 -3.69 -0.89 -0.09
C ILE A 70 -2.75 -1.02 -1.30
N GLY A 71 -1.63 -1.75 -1.16
CA GLY A 71 -0.68 -1.98 -2.27
C GLY A 71 0.29 -0.84 -2.53
N ALA A 72 0.37 0.18 -1.68
CA ALA A 72 1.28 1.30 -1.84
C ALA A 72 2.77 0.93 -1.73
N LEU A 73 3.08 -0.28 -1.25
CA LEU A 73 4.44 -0.84 -1.15
C LEU A 73 4.74 -1.88 -2.24
N ASP A 74 3.81 -2.17 -3.15
CA ASP A 74 3.96 -3.22 -4.16
C ASP A 74 5.15 -2.94 -5.10
N ASP A 75 5.35 -1.69 -5.52
CA ASP A 75 6.47 -1.31 -6.39
C ASP A 75 7.82 -1.44 -5.69
N LEU A 76 7.90 -1.12 -4.39
CA LEU A 76 9.11 -1.32 -3.60
C LEU A 76 9.43 -2.81 -3.39
N ALA A 77 8.41 -3.66 -3.33
CA ALA A 77 8.58 -5.10 -3.26
C ALA A 77 9.07 -5.68 -4.59
N ARG A 78 8.53 -5.20 -5.74
CA ARG A 78 8.94 -5.65 -7.09
C ARG A 78 10.42 -5.39 -7.37
N ALA A 79 10.99 -4.34 -6.81
CA ALA A 79 12.43 -4.09 -6.91
C ALA A 79 13.29 -5.25 -6.34
N SER A 80 12.74 -6.03 -5.41
CA SER A 80 13.40 -7.17 -4.77
C SER A 80 12.98 -8.54 -5.33
N GLY A 81 11.91 -8.61 -6.14
CA GLY A 81 11.39 -9.85 -6.73
C GLY A 81 9.88 -9.83 -6.93
N ASP A 82 9.33 -10.97 -7.33
CA ASP A 82 7.89 -11.14 -7.51
C ASP A 82 7.25 -11.63 -6.19
N PHE A 83 6.66 -10.70 -5.46
CA PHE A 83 6.03 -10.94 -4.16
C PHE A 83 4.57 -10.50 -4.18
N ASN A 84 3.72 -11.31 -3.56
CA ASN A 84 2.31 -10.96 -3.36
C ASN A 84 2.11 -10.08 -2.12
N ARG A 85 0.94 -9.46 -1.97
CA ARG A 85 0.62 -8.61 -0.81
C ARG A 85 0.68 -9.35 0.54
N GLY A 86 0.44 -10.65 0.56
CA GLY A 86 0.62 -11.47 1.76
C GLY A 86 2.07 -11.52 2.22
N ASP A 87 3.01 -11.62 1.28
CA ASP A 87 4.45 -11.61 1.56
C ASP A 87 4.89 -10.23 2.08
N ILE A 88 4.39 -9.15 1.47
CA ILE A 88 4.64 -7.77 1.91
C ILE A 88 4.13 -7.57 3.35
N LEU A 89 2.92 -8.04 3.66
CA LEU A 89 2.38 -7.98 5.01
C LEU A 89 3.19 -8.81 6.02
N ALA A 90 3.67 -9.97 5.61
CA ALA A 90 4.57 -10.78 6.45
C ALA A 90 5.87 -10.00 6.75
N ARG A 91 6.45 -9.33 5.76
CA ARG A 91 7.62 -8.45 5.95
C ARG A 91 7.33 -7.29 6.90
N VAL A 92 6.22 -6.60 6.71
CA VAL A 92 5.78 -5.51 7.59
C VAL A 92 5.63 -5.97 9.04
N ARG A 93 5.07 -7.17 9.26
CA ARG A 93 4.96 -7.76 10.61
C ARG A 93 6.34 -8.04 11.23
N GLN A 94 7.30 -8.55 10.46
CA GLN A 94 8.67 -8.76 10.91
C GLN A 94 9.33 -7.44 11.34
N LEU A 95 9.23 -6.39 10.51
CA LEU A 95 9.78 -5.07 10.80
C LEU A 95 9.16 -4.46 12.08
N ASN A 96 7.85 -4.58 12.23
CA ASN A 96 7.15 -4.12 13.44
C ASN A 96 7.57 -4.89 14.69
N ALA A 97 7.82 -6.21 14.60
CA ALA A 97 8.30 -7.01 15.71
C ALA A 97 9.71 -6.62 16.18
N ILE A 98 10.57 -6.20 15.24
CA ILE A 98 11.92 -5.70 15.55
C ILE A 98 11.84 -4.41 16.38
N LYS A 99 10.98 -3.45 15.98
CA LYS A 99 10.78 -2.18 16.69
C LYS A 99 10.35 -2.41 18.15
N THR A 100 9.47 -3.36 18.38
CA THR A 100 8.99 -3.70 19.73
C THR A 100 10.11 -4.26 20.61
N LYS A 101 10.98 -5.12 20.06
CA LYS A 101 12.12 -5.69 20.78
C LYS A 101 13.21 -4.65 21.11
N SER A 102 13.46 -3.69 20.20
CA SER A 102 14.41 -2.60 20.44
C SER A 102 13.92 -1.64 21.54
N ALA A 103 12.64 -1.29 21.54
CA ALA A 103 12.04 -0.45 22.57
C ALA A 103 12.06 -1.11 23.98
N ALA A 104 11.95 -2.44 24.04
CA ALA A 104 12.07 -3.19 25.30
C ALA A 104 13.51 -3.25 25.83
N LYS A 105 14.52 -3.25 24.93
CA LYS A 105 15.94 -3.25 25.31
C LYS A 105 16.46 -1.87 25.74
N SER A 106 15.87 -0.77 25.33
CA SER A 106 16.34 0.58 25.70
C SER A 106 15.97 1.05 27.11
N LYS A 107 15.43 0.16 27.95
CA LYS A 107 15.29 0.35 29.40
C LYS A 107 16.53 -0.07 30.22
N ILE A 108 17.66 -0.35 29.56
CA ILE A 108 18.93 -0.63 30.24
C ILE A 108 19.48 0.70 30.72
N VAL A 109 19.60 0.84 32.05
CA VAL A 109 20.26 1.97 32.73
C VAL A 109 21.71 2.05 32.20
N ILE A 110 22.04 3.19 31.58
CA ILE A 110 23.39 3.46 31.09
C ILE A 110 24.25 3.80 32.32
N ASP A 111 25.21 2.94 32.62
CA ASP A 111 26.26 3.21 33.60
C ASP A 111 27.24 4.24 33.00
N GLU A 112 27.49 5.36 33.68
CA GLU A 112 28.30 6.50 33.19
C GLU A 112 29.77 6.15 32.88
N HIS A 113 30.21 4.92 33.08
CA HIS A 113 31.61 4.48 32.91
C HIS A 113 31.83 3.51 31.74
N GLN A 114 30.84 3.28 30.87
CA GLN A 114 31.01 2.47 29.66
C GLN A 114 31.51 3.31 28.50
N PRO A 115 32.58 2.86 27.75
CA PRO A 115 33.00 3.53 26.54
C PRO A 115 31.84 3.62 25.56
N MET A 116 31.58 4.84 25.06
CA MET A 116 30.51 5.13 24.10
C MET A 116 30.71 4.24 22.86
N LEU A 117 29.97 3.14 22.82
CA LEU A 117 29.78 2.39 21.58
C LEU A 117 29.13 3.34 20.56
N ASP A 118 29.74 3.47 19.40
CA ASP A 118 29.19 4.22 18.29
C ASP A 118 27.85 3.58 17.88
N PHE A 119 26.78 4.07 18.49
CA PHE A 119 25.41 3.57 18.29
C PHE A 119 24.94 3.77 16.85
N GLU A 120 25.48 4.78 16.15
CA GLU A 120 25.17 5.02 14.76
C GLU A 120 25.84 3.99 13.84
N ALA A 121 27.10 3.67 14.06
CA ALA A 121 27.80 2.63 13.31
C ALA A 121 27.22 1.24 13.57
N PHE A 122 26.86 0.94 14.84
CA PHE A 122 26.19 -0.31 15.20
C PHE A 122 24.80 -0.42 14.57
N ASN A 123 24.02 0.66 14.57
CA ASN A 123 22.73 0.70 13.94
C ASN A 123 22.85 0.58 12.41
N ALA A 124 23.83 1.26 11.78
CA ALA A 124 24.06 1.15 10.34
C ALA A 124 24.48 -0.26 9.92
N ALA A 125 25.34 -0.93 10.69
CA ALA A 125 25.72 -2.31 10.44
C ALA A 125 24.55 -3.29 10.60
N ASN A 126 23.72 -3.11 11.63
CA ASN A 126 22.50 -3.89 11.82
C ASN A 126 21.45 -3.62 10.72
N MET A 127 21.36 -2.39 10.23
CA MET A 127 20.48 -2.04 9.12
C MET A 127 20.89 -2.76 7.85
N ARG A 128 22.19 -2.73 7.47
CA ARG A 128 22.72 -3.45 6.30
C ARG A 128 22.52 -4.97 6.41
N ALA A 129 22.76 -5.54 7.60
CA ALA A 129 22.50 -6.96 7.81
C ALA A 129 21.02 -7.35 7.64
N ARG A 130 20.10 -6.44 7.96
CA ARG A 130 18.65 -6.64 7.81
C ARG A 130 18.13 -6.35 6.40
N GLU A 131 18.78 -5.47 5.65
CA GLU A 131 18.52 -5.27 4.21
C GLU A 131 18.85 -6.51 3.39
N LEU A 132 19.80 -7.32 3.86
CA LEU A 132 20.18 -8.59 3.24
C LEU A 132 19.22 -9.76 3.60
N GLU A 133 18.32 -9.59 4.57
CA GLU A 133 17.31 -10.61 4.85
C GLU A 133 16.34 -10.74 3.68
N ALA A 134 16.27 -11.94 3.13
CA ALA A 134 15.35 -12.25 2.04
C ALA A 134 13.89 -11.90 2.42
N MET A 135 13.14 -11.35 1.47
CA MET A 135 11.72 -11.14 1.64
C MET A 135 11.02 -12.46 1.94
N PRO A 136 10.06 -12.49 2.88
CA PRO A 136 9.20 -13.65 3.07
C PRO A 136 8.51 -14.00 1.75
N SER A 137 8.37 -15.28 1.44
CA SER A 137 7.69 -15.77 0.25
C SER A 137 6.75 -16.92 0.62
N GLY A 138 5.71 -17.12 -0.22
CA GLY A 138 4.76 -18.19 -0.01
C GLY A 138 3.64 -17.88 0.99
N SER A 139 3.47 -16.64 1.38
CA SER A 139 2.31 -16.22 2.16
C SER A 139 1.05 -16.23 1.28
N LYS A 140 -0.11 -16.51 1.90
CA LYS A 140 -1.38 -16.48 1.19
C LYS A 140 -1.63 -15.08 0.61
N PRO A 141 -1.88 -14.94 -0.70
CA PRO A 141 -2.27 -13.65 -1.27
C PRO A 141 -3.62 -13.19 -0.70
N LEU A 142 -3.83 -11.90 -0.63
CA LEU A 142 -5.14 -11.34 -0.29
C LEU A 142 -6.14 -11.65 -1.41
N SER A 143 -7.35 -12.04 -1.03
CA SER A 143 -8.44 -12.16 -2.00
C SER A 143 -8.84 -10.77 -2.54
N LYS A 144 -9.51 -10.73 -3.69
CA LYS A 144 -10.04 -9.48 -4.26
C LYS A 144 -10.97 -8.76 -3.29
N GLU A 145 -11.85 -9.51 -2.64
CA GLU A 145 -12.76 -8.97 -1.62
C GLU A 145 -12.03 -8.35 -0.43
N GLU A 146 -10.95 -9.00 0.05
CA GLU A 146 -10.12 -8.47 1.13
C GLU A 146 -9.40 -7.19 0.70
N GLN A 147 -8.90 -7.13 -0.53
CA GLN A 147 -8.26 -5.93 -1.08
C GLN A 147 -9.24 -4.77 -1.14
N LEU A 148 -10.39 -4.96 -1.77
CA LEU A 148 -11.43 -3.93 -1.90
C LEU A 148 -11.91 -3.43 -0.53
N ARG A 149 -12.15 -4.34 0.41
CA ARG A 149 -12.53 -3.98 1.79
C ARG A 149 -11.47 -3.13 2.47
N ASN A 150 -10.19 -3.45 2.27
CA ASN A 150 -9.09 -2.69 2.84
C ASN A 150 -8.96 -1.30 2.19
N GLU A 151 -9.11 -1.18 0.88
CA GLU A 151 -9.12 0.08 0.16
C GLU A 151 -10.19 1.03 0.72
N LEU A 152 -11.43 0.58 0.79
CA LEU A 152 -12.54 1.34 1.35
C LEU A 152 -12.34 1.71 2.83
N ALA A 153 -11.87 0.77 3.64
CA ALA A 153 -11.67 1.02 5.07
C ALA A 153 -10.51 2.00 5.34
N ILE A 154 -9.51 2.07 4.46
CA ILE A 154 -8.30 2.87 4.67
C ILE A 154 -8.39 4.22 3.98
N THR A 155 -8.93 4.29 2.78
CA THR A 155 -8.97 5.51 1.96
C THR A 155 -10.38 6.06 1.74
N GLY A 156 -11.40 5.24 1.95
CA GLY A 156 -12.78 5.57 1.59
C GLY A 156 -13.07 5.45 0.09
N LEU A 157 -12.15 4.93 -0.70
CA LEU A 157 -12.23 4.79 -2.15
C LEU A 157 -12.01 3.34 -2.57
N ASP A 158 -12.71 2.91 -3.60
CA ASP A 158 -12.53 1.64 -4.32
C ASP A 158 -11.80 1.92 -5.64
N PHE A 159 -10.48 1.81 -5.65
CA PHE A 159 -9.67 2.17 -6.82
C PHE A 159 -9.14 0.96 -7.62
N SER A 160 -9.18 -0.23 -7.05
CA SER A 160 -8.80 -1.46 -7.77
C SER A 160 -9.94 -1.99 -8.64
N GLU A 161 -11.14 -2.03 -8.11
CA GLU A 161 -12.33 -2.56 -8.77
C GLU A 161 -13.58 -2.00 -8.08
N HIS A 162 -14.64 -1.70 -8.84
CA HIS A 162 -15.88 -1.22 -8.24
C HIS A 162 -16.56 -2.32 -7.42
N GLN A 163 -17.18 -1.96 -6.28
CA GLN A 163 -17.78 -2.94 -5.37
C GLN A 163 -18.85 -3.84 -6.05
N LEU A 164 -19.55 -3.32 -7.04
CA LEU A 164 -20.61 -4.06 -7.74
C LEU A 164 -20.04 -5.09 -8.72
N GLU A 165 -18.76 -5.01 -9.13
CA GLU A 165 -18.17 -5.96 -10.09
C GLU A 165 -18.22 -7.41 -9.58
N GLN A 166 -18.01 -7.62 -8.30
CA GLN A 166 -18.13 -8.97 -7.70
C GLN A 166 -19.54 -9.55 -7.77
N TYR A 167 -20.55 -8.69 -7.87
CA TYR A 167 -21.97 -9.08 -7.97
C TYR A 167 -22.47 -9.11 -9.41
N ARG A 168 -21.65 -8.75 -10.40
CA ARG A 168 -22.04 -8.69 -11.81
C ARG A 168 -22.77 -9.96 -12.30
N PRO A 169 -22.30 -11.19 -12.02
CA PRO A 169 -23.03 -12.39 -12.46
C PRO A 169 -24.44 -12.52 -11.87
N MET A 170 -24.64 -12.02 -10.63
CA MET A 170 -25.96 -12.00 -9.99
C MET A 170 -26.84 -10.92 -10.59
N LEU A 171 -26.29 -9.73 -10.84
CA LEU A 171 -26.99 -8.61 -11.44
C LEU A 171 -27.44 -8.95 -12.88
N ASP A 172 -26.58 -9.60 -13.66
CA ASP A 172 -26.91 -10.09 -15.00
C ASP A 172 -28.05 -11.12 -14.96
N ALA A 173 -28.01 -12.05 -13.98
CA ALA A 173 -29.08 -13.03 -13.80
C ALA A 173 -30.43 -12.40 -13.39
N MET A 174 -30.40 -11.22 -12.76
CA MET A 174 -31.58 -10.43 -12.40
C MET A 174 -32.08 -9.57 -13.56
N GLY A 175 -31.36 -9.51 -14.69
CA GLY A 175 -31.72 -8.69 -15.84
C GLY A 175 -31.53 -7.19 -15.60
N VAL A 176 -30.52 -6.84 -14.81
CA VAL A 176 -30.18 -5.43 -14.55
C VAL A 176 -29.65 -4.78 -15.81
N VAL A 177 -30.10 -3.57 -16.09
CA VAL A 177 -29.60 -2.72 -17.18
C VAL A 177 -28.52 -1.80 -16.65
N TYR A 178 -27.38 -1.77 -17.31
CA TYR A 178 -26.24 -0.91 -16.95
C TYR A 178 -26.38 0.49 -17.53
N SER A 179 -25.65 1.44 -16.98
CA SER A 179 -25.78 2.86 -17.32
C SER A 179 -25.51 3.18 -18.80
N ASP A 180 -24.63 2.45 -19.46
CA ASP A 180 -24.29 2.56 -20.88
C ASP A 180 -25.43 2.04 -21.79
N GLU A 181 -26.20 1.06 -21.34
CA GLU A 181 -27.34 0.50 -22.08
C GLU A 181 -28.61 1.33 -21.95
N LEU A 182 -28.70 2.23 -20.96
CA LEU A 182 -29.88 3.07 -20.72
C LEU A 182 -30.22 3.98 -21.92
N ILE A 183 -29.22 4.39 -22.68
CA ILE A 183 -29.38 5.30 -23.83
C ILE A 183 -30.17 4.65 -24.96
N ASP A 184 -30.06 3.32 -25.11
CA ASP A 184 -30.71 2.55 -26.17
C ASP A 184 -32.13 2.13 -25.83
N LEU A 185 -32.58 2.38 -24.60
CA LEU A 185 -33.90 2.00 -24.16
C LEU A 185 -35.00 2.98 -24.64
N ARG A 186 -36.18 2.43 -24.91
CA ARG A 186 -37.36 3.24 -25.25
C ARG A 186 -37.82 4.06 -24.04
N ASN A 187 -38.27 5.28 -24.33
CA ASN A 187 -38.82 6.16 -23.29
C ASN A 187 -39.97 5.48 -22.50
N LYS A 188 -39.98 5.59 -21.17
CA LYS A 188 -40.93 4.97 -20.24
C LYS A 188 -40.81 3.43 -20.10
N THR A 189 -39.73 2.81 -20.50
CA THR A 189 -39.47 1.40 -20.16
C THR A 189 -39.11 1.28 -18.65
N GLU A 190 -39.78 0.41 -17.94
CA GLU A 190 -39.44 0.08 -16.55
C GLU A 190 -38.26 -0.89 -16.57
N VAL A 191 -37.16 -0.54 -15.89
CA VAL A 191 -35.93 -1.34 -15.82
C VAL A 191 -35.40 -1.35 -14.40
N LEU A 192 -34.71 -2.43 -14.07
CA LEU A 192 -33.89 -2.51 -12.86
C LEU A 192 -32.50 -2.01 -13.21
N VAL A 193 -31.98 -1.05 -12.46
CA VAL A 193 -30.67 -0.41 -12.73
C VAL A 193 -29.75 -0.67 -11.56
N ALA A 194 -28.45 -0.92 -11.81
CA ALA A 194 -27.38 -0.99 -10.81
C ALA A 194 -26.22 -0.08 -11.17
#